data_105fc7355c7a9d74badd84ce3b9bd9b2
#
_entry.id   105fc7355c7a9d74badd84ce3b9bd9b2
#
_cell.length_a   1.000
_cell.length_b   1.000
_cell.length_c   1.000
_cell.angle_alpha   90.00
_cell.angle_beta   90.00
_cell.angle_gamma   90.00
#
_symmetry.space_group_name_H-M   'P 1'
#
loop_
_entity.id
_entity.type
_entity.pdbx_description
1 polymer ?
#
loop_
_entity_poly.entity_id
_entity_poly.type
_entity_poly.pdbx_seq_one_letter_code
_entity_poly.pdbx_strand_id
1 'polypeptide(L)'
;MDTDGKLTISPIVTPNFSFMNSKRILFLKPPDRFLENEFVYQQLGPHYLQSYLDTHGISSDLAVFYETEIARAERCGSPERPLLLEDLKVLLMRDDGTSTDCPFDEKTLLDYQVIAMSVMTPQAPDAYLINKKIKQLDPKITTVIGGSHPRYYQEQVLNLPSDISFDFVVPQDGWQPMLDIAVGNVRKSDNPQVLTHNMTRLIALPPPTRPIQLMERYQFDIGGAPAFHTITALGCPFTCNFCESGVESVRTFPQEMVDQDLATMAKAHATLENSASAVMFFDDVGLMSPKQVGRLSALVAKHKFTTWRAFTHAYLVTKHKDNLLAPFRDTGGKRIGIGIETGSQRSLDLINKRNGKPQSVQDHFDAITIANDLGIAVDAFTMIYPWEDENDLADTTKLVEFVARSKVNGIDTQGRPLKNHVDSTIMSPYQGTKFYELMTLGAIPGVKLDPTMDPGLMYFKGDGGGSGWSYLETRLPRERYVHEQQYRNSLRPKYR
;
A
#
# COMPACT_ATOMS: atom_id res chain seq x y z
N MET A 1 -10.85 20.48 34.48
CA MET A 1 -12.31 20.70 34.40
C MET A 1 -12.56 21.97 35.16
N ASP A 2 -13.14 22.96 34.49
CA ASP A 2 -13.61 24.15 35.18
C ASP A 2 -14.94 23.86 35.88
N THR A 3 -15.44 24.83 36.64
CA THR A 3 -16.67 24.68 37.44
C THR A 3 -17.92 24.40 36.64
N ASP A 4 -17.84 24.42 35.29
CA ASP A 4 -18.93 24.23 34.35
C ASP A 4 -18.81 22.95 33.51
N GLY A 5 -17.86 22.06 33.86
CA GLY A 5 -17.71 20.74 33.21
C GLY A 5 -17.17 20.77 31.74
N LYS A 6 -16.66 21.92 31.29
CA LYS A 6 -16.03 22.02 29.96
C LYS A 6 -14.56 21.63 30.03
N LEU A 7 -14.17 20.71 29.17
CA LEU A 7 -12.77 20.40 28.91
C LEU A 7 -12.12 21.63 28.25
N THR A 8 -11.40 22.40 29.02
CA THR A 8 -10.47 23.40 28.47
C THR A 8 -9.25 22.64 27.95
N ILE A 9 -9.17 22.48 26.67
CA ILE A 9 -7.92 22.07 25.99
C ILE A 9 -7.00 23.27 26.16
N SER A 10 -5.99 23.13 27.03
CA SER A 10 -4.90 24.11 27.11
C SER A 10 -4.32 24.24 25.68
N PRO A 11 -4.10 25.47 25.19
CA PRO A 11 -3.44 25.65 23.91
C PRO A 11 -2.10 24.89 23.99
N ILE A 12 -1.83 24.07 23.00
CA ILE A 12 -0.50 23.47 22.80
C ILE A 12 0.46 24.65 22.85
N VAL A 13 1.28 24.69 23.90
CA VAL A 13 2.37 25.67 24.00
C VAL A 13 3.28 25.32 22.81
N THR A 14 3.13 26.06 21.73
CA THR A 14 4.10 26.03 20.64
C THR A 14 5.42 26.51 21.25
N PRO A 15 6.45 25.65 21.34
CA PRO A 15 7.76 26.14 21.70
C PRO A 15 8.10 27.21 20.65
N ASN A 16 8.52 28.40 21.11
CA ASN A 16 9.14 29.40 20.24
C ASN A 16 10.44 28.80 19.70
N PHE A 17 10.34 28.00 18.64
CA PHE A 17 11.50 27.63 17.83
C PHE A 17 11.91 28.90 17.08
N SER A 18 12.91 29.60 17.63
CA SER A 18 13.64 30.60 16.88
C SER A 18 14.05 29.94 15.53
N PHE A 19 13.72 30.58 14.42
CA PHE A 19 14.05 30.20 13.05
C PHE A 19 15.58 30.13 12.82
N MET A 20 16.29 29.27 13.52
CA MET A 20 17.72 29.05 13.34
C MET A 20 17.93 27.67 12.72
N ASN A 21 18.18 27.67 11.39
CA ASN A 21 18.67 26.55 10.62
C ASN A 21 17.79 25.29 10.58
N SER A 22 16.53 25.36 10.15
CA SER A 22 15.80 24.18 9.72
C SER A 22 16.52 23.57 8.52
N LYS A 23 16.81 22.28 8.58
CA LYS A 23 17.43 21.53 7.49
C LYS A 23 16.46 21.49 6.32
N ARG A 24 16.93 21.70 5.10
CA ARG A 24 16.14 21.44 3.89
C ARG A 24 15.96 19.93 3.72
N ILE A 25 14.70 19.47 3.71
CA ILE A 25 14.34 18.06 3.70
C ILE A 25 13.71 17.69 2.36
N LEU A 26 14.18 16.60 1.76
CA LEU A 26 13.54 15.96 0.62
C LEU A 26 12.98 14.61 1.03
N PHE A 27 11.67 14.41 0.86
CA PHE A 27 11.10 13.08 0.79
C PHE A 27 11.25 12.55 -0.62
N LEU A 28 11.85 11.38 -0.78
CA LEU A 28 12.11 10.77 -2.08
C LEU A 28 11.36 9.44 -2.17
N LYS A 29 10.50 9.33 -3.19
CA LYS A 29 9.87 8.08 -3.58
C LYS A 29 10.73 7.41 -4.65
N PRO A 30 11.35 6.24 -4.38
CA PRO A 30 12.00 5.46 -5.42
C PRO A 30 11.01 4.98 -6.49
N PRO A 31 11.45 4.62 -7.70
CA PRO A 31 10.57 4.17 -8.75
C PRO A 31 9.84 2.86 -8.39
N ASP A 32 8.61 2.71 -8.87
CA ASP A 32 7.78 1.52 -8.69
C ASP A 32 7.88 0.58 -9.89
N ARG A 33 9.08 0.14 -10.22
CA ARG A 33 9.40 -0.67 -11.42
C ARG A 33 8.68 -2.00 -11.49
N PHE A 34 8.10 -2.48 -10.38
CA PHE A 34 7.26 -3.67 -10.31
C PHE A 34 5.82 -3.42 -10.80
N LEU A 35 5.44 -2.17 -11.09
CA LEU A 35 4.16 -1.80 -11.65
C LEU A 35 4.30 -1.47 -13.15
N GLU A 36 3.28 -1.80 -13.93
CA GLU A 36 3.20 -1.36 -15.33
C GLU A 36 3.07 0.17 -15.43
N ASN A 37 2.33 0.76 -14.50
CA ASN A 37 2.16 2.19 -14.37
C ASN A 37 2.50 2.62 -12.93
N GLU A 38 3.56 3.40 -12.76
CA GLU A 38 4.05 3.86 -11.46
C GLU A 38 3.14 4.89 -10.78
N PHE A 39 2.15 5.42 -11.51
CA PHE A 39 1.16 6.37 -11.00
C PHE A 39 -0.22 5.75 -10.73
N VAL A 40 -0.33 4.43 -10.57
CA VAL A 40 -1.60 3.78 -10.20
C VAL A 40 -1.98 4.07 -8.75
N TYR A 41 -1.00 4.06 -7.82
CA TYR A 41 -1.25 4.23 -6.39
C TYR A 41 -0.52 5.41 -5.80
N GLN A 42 -1.22 6.18 -4.94
CA GLN A 42 -0.62 7.22 -4.12
C GLN A 42 0.18 6.59 -2.98
N GLN A 43 1.45 6.90 -2.88
CA GLN A 43 2.26 6.54 -1.73
C GLN A 43 2.05 7.56 -0.60
N LEU A 44 1.10 7.29 0.28
CA LEU A 44 0.63 8.26 1.28
C LEU A 44 1.64 8.56 2.40
N GLY A 45 2.55 7.64 2.72
CA GLY A 45 3.51 7.80 3.82
C GLY A 45 4.25 9.13 3.82
N PRO A 46 4.98 9.50 2.74
CA PRO A 46 5.66 10.80 2.65
C PRO A 46 4.74 11.99 2.84
N HIS A 47 3.51 11.94 2.31
CA HIS A 47 2.55 13.03 2.42
C HIS A 47 2.06 13.27 3.86
N TYR A 48 1.89 12.19 4.64
CA TYR A 48 1.61 12.32 6.07
C TYR A 48 2.79 12.91 6.85
N LEU A 49 4.01 12.52 6.48
CA LEU A 49 5.22 13.06 7.13
C LEU A 49 5.43 14.54 6.81
N GLN A 50 5.24 14.96 5.56
CA GLN A 50 5.28 16.38 5.16
C GLN A 50 4.29 17.19 5.99
N SER A 51 3.02 16.79 5.96
CA SER A 51 1.97 17.51 6.70
C SER A 51 2.25 17.58 8.19
N TYR A 52 2.81 16.54 8.79
CA TYR A 52 3.21 16.56 10.21
C TYR A 52 4.35 17.53 10.47
N LEU A 53 5.38 17.57 9.63
CA LEU A 53 6.48 18.51 9.75
C LEU A 53 6.01 19.97 9.58
N ASP A 54 5.07 20.21 8.63
CA ASP A 54 4.46 21.52 8.40
C ASP A 54 3.78 22.07 9.68
N THR A 55 3.12 21.21 10.45
CA THR A 55 2.52 21.64 11.73
C THR A 55 3.55 22.08 12.77
N HIS A 56 4.83 21.75 12.56
CA HIS A 56 5.97 22.16 13.39
C HIS A 56 6.79 23.29 12.76
N GLY A 57 6.29 23.88 11.66
CA GLY A 57 6.97 24.96 10.93
C GLY A 57 8.20 24.50 10.14
N ILE A 58 8.26 23.22 9.79
CA ILE A 58 9.37 22.63 9.02
C ILE A 58 8.85 22.25 7.64
N SER A 59 9.28 22.98 6.63
CA SER A 59 8.94 22.71 5.25
C SER A 59 9.78 21.57 4.65
N SER A 60 9.20 20.86 3.67
CA SER A 60 9.86 19.76 2.99
C SER A 60 9.35 19.61 1.56
N ASP A 61 10.25 19.24 0.67
CA ASP A 61 9.95 18.95 -0.73
C ASP A 61 9.68 17.44 -0.92
N LEU A 62 9.00 17.07 -2.01
CA LEU A 62 8.75 15.68 -2.39
C LEU A 62 9.23 15.43 -3.82
N ALA A 63 10.10 14.44 -4.00
CA ALA A 63 10.52 13.94 -5.29
C ALA A 63 9.93 12.56 -5.57
N VAL A 64 9.22 12.41 -6.66
CA VAL A 64 8.75 11.11 -7.18
C VAL A 64 9.64 10.73 -8.35
N PHE A 65 10.43 9.68 -8.17
CA PHE A 65 11.27 9.11 -9.20
C PHE A 65 10.49 8.06 -9.99
N TYR A 66 10.63 8.06 -11.30
CA TYR A 66 9.95 7.11 -12.19
C TYR A 66 10.76 6.90 -13.48
N GLU A 67 10.55 5.77 -14.15
CA GLU A 67 11.27 5.44 -15.39
C GLU A 67 10.80 6.32 -16.57
N THR A 68 11.74 6.62 -17.47
CA THR A 68 11.39 7.11 -18.80
C THR A 68 10.58 6.06 -19.56
N GLU A 69 9.81 6.50 -20.57
CA GLU A 69 9.03 5.55 -21.41
C GLU A 69 9.94 4.56 -22.13
N ILE A 70 11.12 4.99 -22.56
CA ILE A 70 12.11 4.14 -23.24
C ILE A 70 12.62 3.06 -22.27
N ALA A 71 13.07 3.45 -21.09
CA ALA A 71 13.58 2.52 -20.08
C ALA A 71 12.51 1.50 -19.66
N ARG A 72 11.26 1.96 -19.48
CA ARG A 72 10.12 1.08 -19.18
C ARG A 72 9.86 0.07 -20.29
N ALA A 73 9.87 0.49 -21.55
CA ALA A 73 9.67 -0.40 -22.69
C ALA A 73 10.79 -1.44 -22.79
N GLU A 74 12.05 -1.05 -22.58
CA GLU A 74 13.19 -1.96 -22.55
C GLU A 74 13.11 -2.96 -21.41
N ARG A 75 12.69 -2.52 -20.20
CA ARG A 75 12.48 -3.41 -19.05
C ARG A 75 11.35 -4.41 -19.30
N CYS A 76 10.26 -4.02 -19.93
CA CYS A 76 9.18 -4.96 -20.30
C CYS A 76 9.70 -6.08 -21.23
N GLY A 77 10.70 -5.79 -22.06
CA GLY A 77 11.40 -6.80 -22.88
C GLY A 77 12.48 -7.57 -22.14
N SER A 78 12.97 -7.06 -21.00
CA SER A 78 14.04 -7.67 -20.19
C SER A 78 13.83 -7.31 -18.71
N PRO A 79 12.99 -8.05 -17.98
CA PRO A 79 12.61 -7.73 -16.60
C PRO A 79 13.79 -7.63 -15.61
N GLU A 80 14.90 -8.29 -15.90
CA GLU A 80 16.10 -8.30 -15.06
C GLU A 80 17.05 -7.12 -15.35
N ARG A 81 16.67 -6.23 -16.28
CA ARG A 81 17.49 -5.05 -16.58
C ARG A 81 17.69 -4.20 -15.33
N PRO A 82 18.95 -3.95 -14.90
CA PRO A 82 19.21 -3.10 -13.76
C PRO A 82 18.76 -1.67 -14.06
N LEU A 83 18.38 -0.94 -13.02
CA LEU A 83 18.11 0.49 -13.12
C LEU A 83 19.41 1.24 -13.41
N LEU A 84 19.37 2.14 -14.38
CA LEU A 84 20.40 3.16 -14.58
C LEU A 84 19.82 4.51 -14.16
N LEU A 85 20.63 5.36 -13.53
CA LEU A 85 20.13 6.68 -13.06
C LEU A 85 19.70 7.59 -14.23
N GLU A 86 20.27 7.42 -15.40
CA GLU A 86 19.90 8.10 -16.66
C GLU A 86 18.53 7.67 -17.18
N ASP A 87 17.99 6.54 -16.72
CA ASP A 87 16.66 6.06 -17.05
C ASP A 87 15.56 6.81 -16.30
N LEU A 88 15.93 7.60 -15.29
CA LEU A 88 14.98 8.22 -14.38
C LEU A 88 14.57 9.61 -14.83
N LYS A 89 13.29 9.89 -14.61
CA LYS A 89 12.72 11.22 -14.50
C LYS A 89 12.35 11.48 -13.04
N VAL A 90 12.24 12.75 -12.72
CA VAL A 90 11.81 13.18 -11.39
C VAL A 90 10.70 14.23 -11.51
N LEU A 91 9.60 13.98 -10.82
CA LEU A 91 8.59 14.99 -10.52
C LEU A 91 8.92 15.53 -9.13
N LEU A 92 9.53 16.72 -9.10
CA LEU A 92 9.88 17.42 -7.87
C LEU A 92 8.80 18.45 -7.55
N MET A 93 8.19 18.31 -6.39
CA MET A 93 7.19 19.23 -5.84
C MET A 93 7.80 19.95 -4.65
N ARG A 94 7.83 21.27 -4.71
CA ARG A 94 8.39 22.12 -3.66
C ARG A 94 7.32 22.61 -2.71
N ASP A 95 7.74 22.96 -1.51
CA ASP A 95 6.88 23.51 -0.46
C ASP A 95 6.20 24.84 -0.85
N ASP A 96 6.81 25.59 -1.76
CA ASP A 96 6.23 26.84 -2.32
C ASP A 96 5.11 26.60 -3.35
N GLY A 97 4.76 25.33 -3.61
CA GLY A 97 3.75 24.91 -4.58
C GLY A 97 4.25 24.84 -6.02
N THR A 98 5.52 25.12 -6.28
CA THR A 98 6.11 24.94 -7.62
C THR A 98 6.47 23.48 -7.87
N SER A 99 6.45 23.07 -9.14
CA SER A 99 6.87 21.72 -9.53
C SER A 99 7.72 21.73 -10.79
N THR A 100 8.58 20.74 -10.92
CA THR A 100 9.36 20.46 -12.14
C THR A 100 9.28 18.97 -12.46
N ASP A 101 9.10 18.66 -13.75
CA ASP A 101 9.12 17.30 -14.28
C ASP A 101 10.19 17.23 -15.38
N CYS A 102 11.32 16.60 -15.06
CA CYS A 102 12.48 16.61 -15.94
C CYS A 102 13.28 15.29 -15.81
N PRO A 103 14.18 15.00 -16.74
CA PRO A 103 15.19 13.98 -16.55
C PRO A 103 15.92 14.21 -15.22
N PHE A 104 16.27 13.12 -14.56
CA PHE A 104 16.96 13.21 -13.28
C PHE A 104 18.34 13.91 -13.45
N ASP A 105 18.51 15.02 -12.74
CA ASP A 105 19.81 15.67 -12.55
C ASP A 105 20.25 15.51 -11.09
N GLU A 106 21.34 14.79 -10.89
CA GLU A 106 21.89 14.50 -9.57
C GLU A 106 22.22 15.75 -8.73
N LYS A 107 22.50 16.89 -9.39
CA LYS A 107 22.77 18.16 -8.70
C LYS A 107 21.59 18.65 -7.90
N THR A 108 20.35 18.29 -8.29
CA THR A 108 19.14 18.60 -7.53
C THR A 108 19.18 18.07 -6.11
N LEU A 109 19.88 16.95 -5.87
CA LEU A 109 20.01 16.35 -4.53
C LEU A 109 20.91 17.17 -3.58
N LEU A 110 21.82 17.99 -4.13
CA LEU A 110 22.76 18.82 -3.36
C LEU A 110 22.09 20.00 -2.64
N ASP A 111 20.85 20.31 -3.00
CA ASP A 111 20.07 21.37 -2.37
C ASP A 111 19.56 20.97 -0.97
N TYR A 112 19.69 19.70 -0.59
CA TYR A 112 19.08 19.15 0.62
C TYR A 112 20.11 18.67 1.65
N GLN A 113 19.84 18.89 2.93
CA GLN A 113 20.64 18.39 4.04
C GLN A 113 20.14 17.03 4.54
N VAL A 114 18.86 16.70 4.28
CA VAL A 114 18.25 15.43 4.64
C VAL A 114 17.48 14.88 3.44
N ILE A 115 17.74 13.63 3.08
CA ILE A 115 16.96 12.91 2.07
C ILE A 115 16.38 11.65 2.72
N ALA A 116 15.06 11.58 2.80
CA ALA A 116 14.32 10.49 3.42
C ALA A 116 13.56 9.68 2.38
N MET A 117 13.77 8.38 2.35
CA MET A 117 13.11 7.46 1.41
C MET A 117 12.12 6.56 2.15
N SER A 118 10.86 6.53 1.67
CA SER A 118 9.88 5.54 2.09
C SER A 118 9.91 4.38 1.10
N VAL A 119 10.37 3.21 1.55
CA VAL A 119 10.77 2.11 0.69
C VAL A 119 9.93 0.86 0.98
N MET A 120 9.31 0.32 -0.07
CA MET A 120 8.77 -1.05 -0.08
C MET A 120 9.87 -2.02 -0.56
N THR A 121 9.76 -3.29 -0.20
CA THR A 121 10.82 -4.29 -0.53
C THR A 121 11.15 -4.35 -2.03
N PRO A 122 10.20 -4.27 -2.98
CA PRO A 122 10.55 -4.26 -4.41
C PRO A 122 11.29 -2.99 -4.87
N GLN A 123 11.25 -1.92 -4.09
CA GLN A 123 11.99 -0.68 -4.38
C GLN A 123 13.40 -0.67 -3.76
N ALA A 124 13.72 -1.62 -2.89
CA ALA A 124 14.96 -1.59 -2.11
C ALA A 124 16.23 -1.54 -2.97
N PRO A 125 16.40 -2.35 -4.03
CA PRO A 125 17.58 -2.28 -4.88
C PRO A 125 17.79 -0.90 -5.51
N ASP A 126 16.71 -0.28 -5.99
CA ASP A 126 16.74 1.04 -6.60
C ASP A 126 17.02 2.14 -5.56
N ALA A 127 16.43 2.03 -4.37
CA ALA A 127 16.70 2.93 -3.25
C ALA A 127 18.18 2.87 -2.82
N TYR A 128 18.79 1.69 -2.80
CA TYR A 128 20.19 1.51 -2.48
C TYR A 128 21.11 2.15 -3.53
N LEU A 129 20.78 1.99 -4.82
CA LEU A 129 21.50 2.63 -5.92
C LEU A 129 21.44 4.16 -5.82
N ILE A 130 20.24 4.71 -5.56
CA ILE A 130 20.04 6.16 -5.37
C ILE A 130 20.81 6.64 -4.15
N ASN A 131 20.77 5.90 -3.03
CA ASN A 131 21.50 6.26 -1.82
C ASN A 131 23.02 6.25 -2.04
N LYS A 132 23.54 5.26 -2.78
CA LYS A 132 24.95 5.22 -3.18
C LYS A 132 25.34 6.49 -3.91
N LYS A 133 24.52 6.94 -4.85
CA LYS A 133 24.76 8.17 -5.58
C LYS A 133 24.76 9.41 -4.69
N ILE A 134 23.82 9.51 -3.75
CA ILE A 134 23.77 10.61 -2.77
C ILE A 134 25.07 10.66 -1.96
N LYS A 135 25.53 9.52 -1.45
CA LYS A 135 26.79 9.43 -0.67
C LYS A 135 28.03 9.84 -1.47
N GLN A 136 28.06 9.51 -2.79
CA GLN A 136 29.13 9.91 -3.69
C GLN A 136 29.14 11.40 -3.99
N LEU A 137 27.97 12.03 -4.06
CA LEU A 137 27.83 13.47 -4.37
C LEU A 137 28.22 14.33 -3.16
N ASP A 138 27.64 14.05 -2.01
CA ASP A 138 28.00 14.71 -0.75
C ASP A 138 27.73 13.79 0.45
N PRO A 139 28.77 13.21 1.07
CA PRO A 139 28.62 12.34 2.24
C PRO A 139 28.08 13.09 3.47
N LYS A 140 27.96 14.42 3.46
CA LYS A 140 27.37 15.19 4.55
C LYS A 140 25.83 15.14 4.54
N ILE A 141 25.21 14.86 3.39
CA ILE A 141 23.77 14.68 3.32
C ILE A 141 23.36 13.55 4.27
N THR A 142 22.39 13.82 5.10
CA THR A 142 21.81 12.82 6.01
C THR A 142 20.79 11.99 5.24
N THR A 143 20.97 10.68 5.20
CA THR A 143 20.08 9.77 4.50
C THR A 143 19.26 8.92 5.47
N VAL A 144 17.96 8.79 5.19
CA VAL A 144 16.99 8.09 6.03
C VAL A 144 16.24 7.06 5.19
N ILE A 145 16.09 5.84 5.69
CA ILE A 145 15.23 4.83 5.10
C ILE A 145 14.10 4.48 6.07
N GLY A 146 12.86 4.54 5.58
CA GLY A 146 11.65 4.12 6.28
C GLY A 146 10.74 3.31 5.36
N GLY A 147 9.52 3.00 5.81
CA GLY A 147 8.55 2.21 5.07
C GLY A 147 8.56 0.73 5.45
N SER A 148 7.88 -0.11 4.65
CA SER A 148 7.72 -1.53 4.97
C SER A 148 9.04 -2.31 4.85
N HIS A 149 9.93 -1.94 3.94
CA HIS A 149 11.19 -2.68 3.76
C HIS A 149 12.05 -2.69 5.04
N PRO A 150 12.47 -1.57 5.65
CA PRO A 150 13.27 -1.61 6.87
C PRO A 150 12.52 -2.16 8.08
N ARG A 151 11.18 -2.24 8.04
CA ARG A 151 10.40 -2.87 9.11
C ARG A 151 10.67 -4.37 9.20
N TYR A 152 10.69 -5.06 8.07
CA TYR A 152 10.82 -6.51 8.02
C TYR A 152 12.24 -6.99 7.74
N TYR A 153 13.07 -6.14 7.13
CA TYR A 153 14.46 -6.43 6.75
C TYR A 153 15.46 -5.53 7.47
N GLN A 154 15.14 -5.12 8.70
CA GLN A 154 15.96 -4.17 9.47
C GLN A 154 17.42 -4.61 9.59
N GLU A 155 17.66 -5.87 9.94
CA GLU A 155 19.02 -6.40 10.10
C GLU A 155 19.81 -6.34 8.78
N GLN A 156 19.17 -6.69 7.66
CA GLN A 156 19.80 -6.58 6.34
C GLN A 156 20.17 -5.13 6.02
N VAL A 157 19.23 -4.18 6.27
CA VAL A 157 19.47 -2.74 6.02
C VAL A 157 20.61 -2.19 6.88
N LEU A 158 20.71 -2.63 8.13
CA LEU A 158 21.81 -2.22 9.03
C LEU A 158 23.17 -2.78 8.62
N ASN A 159 23.20 -3.92 7.94
CA ASN A 159 24.43 -4.59 7.50
C ASN A 159 24.81 -4.27 6.04
N LEU A 160 24.17 -3.28 5.42
CA LEU A 160 24.54 -2.84 4.07
C LEU A 160 25.99 -2.33 4.04
N PRO A 161 26.71 -2.52 2.92
CA PRO A 161 28.03 -1.93 2.70
C PRO A 161 28.01 -0.42 2.92
N SER A 162 29.10 0.13 3.45
CA SER A 162 29.18 1.55 3.86
C SER A 162 28.89 2.55 2.73
N ASP A 163 29.14 2.19 1.49
CA ASP A 163 28.89 3.03 0.32
C ASP A 163 27.41 3.12 -0.09
N ILE A 164 26.55 2.23 0.46
CA ILE A 164 25.10 2.22 0.24
C ILE A 164 24.30 2.27 1.55
N SER A 165 24.94 2.32 2.72
CA SER A 165 24.28 2.36 4.01
C SER A 165 23.54 3.69 4.25
N PHE A 166 22.45 3.65 5.01
CA PHE A 166 21.72 4.84 5.44
C PHE A 166 22.21 5.31 6.80
N ASP A 167 22.13 6.62 7.06
CA ASP A 167 22.50 7.17 8.38
C ASP A 167 21.45 6.83 9.44
N PHE A 168 20.16 6.80 9.05
CA PHE A 168 19.05 6.45 9.92
C PHE A 168 18.12 5.42 9.28
N VAL A 169 17.71 4.44 10.10
CA VAL A 169 16.75 3.39 9.74
C VAL A 169 15.51 3.56 10.62
N VAL A 170 14.35 3.78 10.00
CA VAL A 170 13.07 4.04 10.68
C VAL A 170 12.09 2.91 10.36
N PRO A 171 12.08 1.81 11.15
CA PRO A 171 11.29 0.61 10.86
C PRO A 171 9.83 0.71 11.28
N GLN A 172 9.44 1.78 11.98
CA GLN A 172 8.10 1.99 12.52
C GLN A 172 7.53 3.34 12.07
N ASP A 173 6.71 3.99 12.92
CA ASP A 173 6.13 5.30 12.60
C ASP A 173 7.21 6.36 12.42
N GLY A 174 7.18 7.08 11.30
CA GLY A 174 8.20 8.05 10.93
C GLY A 174 7.98 9.46 11.47
N TRP A 175 6.84 9.78 12.08
CA TRP A 175 6.49 11.15 12.48
C TRP A 175 7.51 11.76 13.45
N GLN A 176 7.69 11.17 14.64
CA GLN A 176 8.64 11.68 15.60
C GLN A 176 10.09 11.54 15.16
N PRO A 177 10.56 10.41 14.61
CA PRO A 177 11.90 10.29 14.06
C PRO A 177 12.26 11.38 13.05
N MET A 178 11.36 11.69 12.09
CA MET A 178 11.62 12.74 11.11
C MET A 178 11.67 14.13 11.74
N LEU A 179 10.82 14.42 12.73
CA LEU A 179 10.90 15.66 13.49
C LEU A 179 12.23 15.79 14.24
N ASP A 180 12.67 14.74 14.92
CA ASP A 180 13.93 14.76 15.70
C ASP A 180 15.15 14.95 14.78
N ILE A 181 15.15 14.34 13.58
CA ILE A 181 16.20 14.56 12.56
C ILE A 181 16.15 16.01 12.06
N ALA A 182 14.97 16.53 11.79
CA ALA A 182 14.78 17.88 11.23
C ALA A 182 15.27 18.98 12.17
N VAL A 183 14.94 18.87 13.46
CA VAL A 183 15.34 19.86 14.47
C VAL A 183 16.74 19.60 15.05
N GLY A 184 17.41 18.50 14.66
CA GLY A 184 18.76 18.18 15.10
C GLY A 184 18.88 17.56 16.50
N ASN A 185 17.78 17.02 17.03
CA ASN A 185 17.78 16.25 18.29
C ASN A 185 18.60 14.96 18.19
N VAL A 186 18.67 14.40 16.99
CA VAL A 186 19.51 13.26 16.66
C VAL A 186 20.57 13.66 15.63
N ARG A 187 21.76 13.13 15.77
CA ARG A 187 22.89 13.42 14.87
C ARG A 187 23.39 12.13 14.25
N LYS A 188 23.79 12.22 12.99
CA LYS A 188 24.38 11.09 12.29
C LYS A 188 25.70 10.67 12.96
N SER A 189 26.01 9.40 12.93
CA SER A 189 27.24 8.78 13.41
C SER A 189 27.89 7.95 12.29
N ASP A 190 29.04 7.37 12.60
CA ASP A 190 29.77 6.52 11.63
C ASP A 190 29.01 5.23 11.29
N ASN A 191 28.10 4.80 12.16
CA ASN A 191 27.27 3.61 11.96
C ASN A 191 25.78 3.98 11.79
N PRO A 192 24.99 3.19 11.03
CA PRO A 192 23.56 3.34 10.94
C PRO A 192 22.88 3.35 12.32
N GLN A 193 21.92 4.24 12.52
CA GLN A 193 21.16 4.34 13.76
C GLN A 193 19.70 3.98 13.51
N VAL A 194 19.13 3.14 14.39
CA VAL A 194 17.72 2.81 14.38
C VAL A 194 16.95 3.82 15.21
N LEU A 195 15.96 4.48 14.60
CA LEU A 195 15.04 5.38 15.30
C LEU A 195 13.66 4.74 15.32
N THR A 196 13.20 4.38 16.50
CA THR A 196 11.89 3.74 16.68
C THR A 196 10.93 4.66 17.37
N HIS A 197 9.73 4.75 16.84
CA HIS A 197 8.59 5.38 17.48
C HIS A 197 7.33 4.63 17.07
N ASN A 198 6.43 4.39 18.02
CA ASN A 198 5.16 3.74 17.74
C ASN A 198 4.05 4.52 18.46
N MET A 199 3.26 5.26 17.69
CA MET A 199 2.11 5.98 18.21
C MET A 199 0.99 5.00 18.55
N THR A 200 0.71 4.83 19.84
CA THR A 200 -0.41 3.97 20.28
C THR A 200 -1.77 4.49 19.85
N ARG A 201 -1.89 5.80 19.61
CA ARG A 201 -3.09 6.46 19.09
C ARG A 201 -2.72 7.50 18.04
N LEU A 202 -3.39 7.49 16.91
CA LEU A 202 -3.21 8.45 15.80
C LEU A 202 -4.03 9.73 16.04
N ILE A 203 -3.94 10.31 17.23
CA ILE A 203 -4.63 11.55 17.59
C ILE A 203 -3.82 12.77 17.14
N ALA A 204 -4.52 13.82 16.73
CA ALA A 204 -3.94 15.11 16.35
C ALA A 204 -2.93 15.06 15.17
N LEU A 205 -2.99 14.03 14.33
CA LEU A 205 -2.27 14.03 13.06
C LEU A 205 -3.03 14.87 12.02
N PRO A 206 -2.34 15.69 11.23
CA PRO A 206 -2.95 16.40 10.12
C PRO A 206 -3.27 15.45 8.95
N PRO A 207 -4.20 15.84 8.04
CA PRO A 207 -4.39 15.09 6.79
C PRO A 207 -3.13 15.13 5.94
N PRO A 208 -2.94 14.16 5.03
CA PRO A 208 -1.76 14.14 4.16
C PRO A 208 -1.79 15.33 3.18
N THR A 209 -0.62 15.77 2.73
CA THR A 209 -0.51 16.74 1.65
C THR A 209 -1.06 16.16 0.34
N ARG A 210 -1.66 17.01 -0.50
CA ARG A 210 -2.27 16.61 -1.77
C ARG A 210 -1.85 17.56 -2.90
N PRO A 211 -0.57 17.52 -3.35
CA PRO A 211 -0.11 18.37 -4.45
C PRO A 211 -0.90 18.09 -5.73
N ILE A 212 -1.53 19.10 -6.31
CA ILE A 212 -2.40 18.94 -7.49
C ILE A 212 -1.64 18.37 -8.69
N GLN A 213 -0.36 18.74 -8.85
CA GLN A 213 0.52 18.29 -9.91
C GLN A 213 0.77 16.77 -9.86
N LEU A 214 0.71 16.18 -8.66
CA LEU A 214 0.80 14.73 -8.49
C LEU A 214 -0.58 14.09 -8.62
N MET A 215 -1.64 14.75 -8.12
CA MET A 215 -3.01 14.26 -8.20
C MET A 215 -3.46 14.04 -9.65
N GLU A 216 -3.12 14.94 -10.58
CA GLU A 216 -3.44 14.82 -12.01
C GLU A 216 -2.76 13.64 -12.71
N ARG A 217 -1.66 13.12 -12.14
CA ARG A 217 -0.91 11.98 -12.68
C ARG A 217 -1.52 10.63 -12.35
N TYR A 218 -2.33 10.55 -11.29
CA TYR A 218 -2.86 9.27 -10.86
C TYR A 218 -3.94 8.75 -11.80
N GLN A 219 -3.82 7.49 -12.21
CA GLN A 219 -4.65 6.84 -13.23
C GLN A 219 -5.50 5.70 -12.66
N PHE A 220 -5.80 5.74 -11.36
CA PHE A 220 -6.71 4.76 -10.78
C PHE A 220 -8.16 5.15 -11.03
N ASP A 221 -8.97 4.17 -11.42
CA ASP A 221 -10.38 4.36 -11.77
C ASP A 221 -11.28 3.41 -10.97
N ILE A 222 -12.45 3.89 -10.58
CA ILE A 222 -13.49 3.07 -9.94
C ILE A 222 -14.77 3.20 -10.75
N GLY A 223 -15.03 2.22 -11.60
CA GLY A 223 -16.27 2.17 -12.37
C GLY A 223 -16.49 3.38 -13.29
N GLY A 224 -15.43 3.87 -13.92
CA GLY A 224 -15.44 5.02 -14.84
C GLY A 224 -15.25 6.38 -14.16
N ALA A 225 -14.91 6.42 -12.88
CA ALA A 225 -14.60 7.64 -12.17
C ALA A 225 -13.14 7.65 -11.68
N PRO A 226 -12.34 8.69 -12.01
CA PRO A 226 -11.01 8.87 -11.45
C PRO A 226 -11.05 8.85 -9.93
N ALA A 227 -10.13 8.12 -9.31
CA ALA A 227 -10.14 7.90 -7.87
C ALA A 227 -8.84 8.31 -7.19
N PHE A 228 -8.96 8.93 -6.02
CA PHE A 228 -7.84 9.17 -5.11
C PHE A 228 -7.92 8.24 -3.92
N HIS A 229 -6.74 7.99 -3.31
CA HIS A 229 -6.60 7.05 -2.21
C HIS A 229 -6.56 7.77 -0.87
N THR A 230 -7.21 7.19 0.14
CA THR A 230 -7.05 7.56 1.54
C THR A 230 -7.02 6.34 2.42
N ILE A 231 -6.59 6.48 3.66
CA ILE A 231 -6.66 5.47 4.71
C ILE A 231 -7.33 6.05 5.94
N THR A 232 -8.10 5.22 6.64
CA THR A 232 -8.80 5.60 7.87
C THR A 232 -8.28 4.87 9.10
N ALA A 233 -7.47 3.83 8.87
CA ALA A 233 -6.82 3.05 9.91
C ALA A 233 -5.51 2.42 9.41
N LEU A 234 -4.62 2.14 10.33
CA LEU A 234 -3.42 1.32 10.13
C LEU A 234 -3.61 0.00 10.86
N GLY A 235 -3.06 -1.09 10.30
CA GLY A 235 -3.12 -2.43 10.89
C GLY A 235 -4.43 -3.16 10.62
N CYS A 236 -4.43 -4.46 10.87
CA CYS A 236 -5.52 -5.37 10.59
C CYS A 236 -5.86 -6.22 11.82
N PRO A 237 -7.16 -6.48 12.12
CA PRO A 237 -7.54 -7.30 13.26
C PRO A 237 -7.38 -8.81 13.01
N PHE A 238 -7.03 -9.21 11.80
CA PHE A 238 -6.84 -10.61 11.41
C PHE A 238 -5.35 -10.95 11.37
N THR A 239 -5.02 -12.24 11.63
CA THR A 239 -3.64 -12.74 11.71
C THR A 239 -3.37 -13.78 10.62
N CYS A 240 -3.63 -13.41 9.37
CA CYS A 240 -3.35 -14.28 8.22
C CYS A 240 -1.86 -14.64 8.17
N ASN A 241 -1.53 -15.92 8.05
CA ASN A 241 -0.16 -16.42 8.13
C ASN A 241 0.77 -15.92 7.01
N PHE A 242 0.22 -15.39 5.90
CA PHE A 242 0.98 -14.82 4.79
C PHE A 242 1.14 -13.30 4.87
N CYS A 243 0.43 -12.62 5.79
CA CYS A 243 0.25 -11.18 5.77
C CYS A 243 1.12 -10.46 6.80
N GLU A 244 1.76 -9.39 6.37
CA GLU A 244 2.57 -8.52 7.22
C GLU A 244 1.70 -7.65 8.14
N SER A 245 0.52 -7.20 7.69
CA SER A 245 -0.36 -6.31 8.46
C SER A 245 -1.01 -6.97 9.68
N GLY A 246 -1.08 -8.30 9.71
CA GLY A 246 -1.71 -9.07 10.79
C GLY A 246 -0.96 -9.03 12.13
N VAL A 247 0.24 -8.46 12.18
CA VAL A 247 1.05 -8.33 13.41
C VAL A 247 0.86 -6.96 14.08
N GLU A 248 0.11 -6.04 13.47
CA GLU A 248 -0.11 -4.70 13.97
C GLU A 248 -1.49 -4.53 14.58
N SER A 249 -1.56 -3.88 15.77
CA SER A 249 -2.84 -3.47 16.35
C SER A 249 -3.50 -2.41 15.47
N VAL A 250 -4.83 -2.49 15.32
CA VAL A 250 -5.60 -1.49 14.56
C VAL A 250 -5.55 -0.14 15.27
N ARG A 251 -5.08 0.88 14.57
CA ARG A 251 -5.02 2.28 15.01
C ARG A 251 -5.80 3.14 14.02
N THR A 252 -6.89 3.75 14.47
CA THR A 252 -7.75 4.58 13.62
C THR A 252 -7.33 6.03 13.62
N PHE A 253 -7.37 6.67 12.46
CA PHE A 253 -7.22 8.11 12.35
C PHE A 253 -8.44 8.85 12.91
N PRO A 254 -8.27 10.08 13.43
CA PRO A 254 -9.39 10.94 13.83
C PRO A 254 -10.36 11.15 12.68
N GLN A 255 -11.66 11.15 12.99
CA GLN A 255 -12.68 11.35 11.95
C GLN A 255 -12.56 12.72 11.29
N GLU A 256 -12.18 13.73 12.06
CA GLU A 256 -11.95 15.10 11.59
C GLU A 256 -10.84 15.16 10.55
N MET A 257 -9.76 14.41 10.76
CA MET A 257 -8.65 14.31 9.81
C MET A 257 -9.10 13.66 8.49
N VAL A 258 -9.84 12.56 8.59
CA VAL A 258 -10.39 11.87 7.40
C VAL A 258 -11.36 12.78 6.66
N ASP A 259 -12.21 13.51 7.37
CA ASP A 259 -13.16 14.48 6.79
C ASP A 259 -12.44 15.60 6.03
N GLN A 260 -11.36 16.15 6.60
CA GLN A 260 -10.52 17.18 5.96
C GLN A 260 -9.80 16.64 4.72
N ASP A 261 -9.28 15.42 4.78
CA ASP A 261 -8.63 14.78 3.64
C ASP A 261 -9.62 14.56 2.48
N LEU A 262 -10.83 14.08 2.76
CA LEU A 262 -11.89 13.92 1.76
C LEU A 262 -12.32 15.27 1.16
N ALA A 263 -12.38 16.34 1.97
CA ALA A 263 -12.66 17.69 1.47
C ALA A 263 -11.60 18.15 0.48
N THR A 264 -10.31 17.89 0.79
CA THR A 264 -9.18 18.24 -0.08
C THR A 264 -9.23 17.44 -1.39
N MET A 265 -9.51 16.15 -1.33
CA MET A 265 -9.66 15.32 -2.53
C MET A 265 -10.87 15.76 -3.41
N ALA A 266 -12.00 16.09 -2.80
CA ALA A 266 -13.16 16.61 -3.54
C ALA A 266 -12.81 17.93 -4.26
N LYS A 267 -12.07 18.82 -3.59
CA LYS A 267 -11.56 20.04 -4.22
C LYS A 267 -10.59 19.74 -5.38
N ALA A 268 -9.70 18.75 -5.22
CA ALA A 268 -8.79 18.35 -6.29
C ALA A 268 -9.55 17.82 -7.51
N HIS A 269 -10.57 16.97 -7.32
CA HIS A 269 -11.44 16.53 -8.42
C HIS A 269 -12.11 17.70 -9.15
N ALA A 270 -12.58 18.69 -8.42
CA ALA A 270 -13.20 19.90 -9.00
C ALA A 270 -12.15 20.74 -9.78
N THR A 271 -10.94 20.89 -9.25
CA THR A 271 -9.85 21.61 -9.92
C THR A 271 -9.40 20.93 -11.22
N LEU A 272 -9.41 19.59 -11.24
CA LEU A 272 -9.08 18.78 -12.42
C LEU A 272 -10.26 18.59 -13.38
N GLU A 273 -11.39 19.26 -13.11
CA GLU A 273 -12.62 19.20 -13.94
C GLU A 273 -13.12 17.78 -14.21
N ASN A 274 -12.90 16.86 -13.26
CA ASN A 274 -13.36 15.49 -13.38
C ASN A 274 -14.90 15.44 -13.40
N SER A 275 -15.48 14.86 -14.44
CA SER A 275 -16.93 14.70 -14.60
C SER A 275 -17.58 13.77 -13.54
N ALA A 276 -16.77 12.88 -12.97
CA ALA A 276 -17.11 12.00 -11.86
C ALA A 276 -15.93 11.95 -10.88
N SER A 277 -16.21 11.72 -9.60
CA SER A 277 -15.21 11.69 -8.55
C SER A 277 -15.31 10.41 -7.72
N ALA A 278 -14.17 9.79 -7.46
CA ALA A 278 -14.14 8.59 -6.66
C ALA A 278 -13.12 8.66 -5.52
N VAL A 279 -13.37 7.90 -4.46
CA VAL A 279 -12.42 7.68 -3.37
C VAL A 279 -12.22 6.19 -3.11
N MET A 280 -10.97 5.79 -2.97
CA MET A 280 -10.56 4.47 -2.53
C MET A 280 -10.09 4.53 -1.08
N PHE A 281 -10.83 3.87 -0.18
CA PHE A 281 -10.34 3.62 1.17
C PHE A 281 -9.41 2.40 1.14
N PHE A 282 -8.13 2.66 1.34
CA PHE A 282 -7.06 1.68 1.17
C PHE A 282 -6.66 1.01 2.50
N ASP A 283 -7.58 1.01 3.45
CA ASP A 283 -7.42 0.27 4.71
C ASP A 283 -7.32 -1.23 4.44
N ASP A 284 -6.53 -1.97 5.22
CA ASP A 284 -6.45 -3.44 5.11
C ASP A 284 -7.82 -4.11 5.17
N VAL A 285 -8.72 -3.57 6.00
CA VAL A 285 -10.15 -3.94 6.05
C VAL A 285 -11.00 -2.70 6.32
N GLY A 286 -11.42 -2.02 5.27
CA GLY A 286 -12.19 -0.76 5.36
C GLY A 286 -13.65 -0.96 5.78
N LEU A 287 -14.29 -2.07 5.37
CA LEU A 287 -15.68 -2.37 5.72
C LEU A 287 -15.73 -3.45 6.82
N MET A 288 -15.44 -3.08 8.06
CA MET A 288 -15.35 -4.03 9.19
C MET A 288 -16.67 -4.24 9.94
N SER A 289 -17.52 -3.22 9.99
CA SER A 289 -18.77 -3.27 10.75
C SER A 289 -19.80 -2.31 10.19
N PRO A 290 -21.11 -2.57 10.38
CA PRO A 290 -22.18 -1.64 9.95
C PRO A 290 -21.99 -0.22 10.47
N LYS A 291 -21.51 -0.04 11.70
CA LYS A 291 -21.24 1.27 12.29
C LYS A 291 -20.13 2.03 11.54
N GLN A 292 -19.05 1.35 11.22
CA GLN A 292 -17.93 1.95 10.47
C GLN A 292 -18.36 2.29 9.05
N VAL A 293 -19.05 1.37 8.36
CA VAL A 293 -19.55 1.61 7.00
C VAL A 293 -20.49 2.79 6.98
N GLY A 294 -21.46 2.86 7.92
CA GLY A 294 -22.37 4.02 8.02
C GLY A 294 -21.63 5.34 8.21
N ARG A 295 -20.56 5.36 9.01
CA ARG A 295 -19.70 6.53 9.19
C ARG A 295 -18.99 6.95 7.90
N LEU A 296 -18.35 6.01 7.19
CA LEU A 296 -17.68 6.28 5.92
C LEU A 296 -18.68 6.71 4.85
N SER A 297 -19.83 6.05 4.75
CA SER A 297 -20.93 6.41 3.85
C SER A 297 -21.38 7.86 4.06
N ALA A 298 -21.54 8.29 5.32
CA ALA A 298 -21.92 9.67 5.63
C ALA A 298 -20.86 10.68 5.17
N LEU A 299 -19.57 10.37 5.31
CA LEU A 299 -18.47 11.23 4.84
C LEU A 299 -18.44 11.30 3.30
N VAL A 300 -18.57 10.15 2.62
CA VAL A 300 -18.63 10.09 1.15
C VAL A 300 -19.79 10.94 0.62
N ALA A 301 -20.98 10.80 1.21
CA ALA A 301 -22.16 11.57 0.84
C ALA A 301 -21.97 13.09 1.12
N LYS A 302 -21.38 13.46 2.26
CA LYS A 302 -21.07 14.85 2.62
C LYS A 302 -20.24 15.54 1.57
N HIS A 303 -19.18 14.86 1.07
CA HIS A 303 -18.27 15.41 0.06
C HIS A 303 -18.68 15.11 -1.38
N LYS A 304 -19.86 14.50 -1.58
CA LYS A 304 -20.51 14.28 -2.88
C LYS A 304 -19.66 13.47 -3.86
N PHE A 305 -18.89 12.49 -3.37
CA PHE A 305 -18.22 11.56 -4.27
C PHE A 305 -19.22 10.74 -5.06
N THR A 306 -18.99 10.56 -6.36
CA THR A 306 -19.87 9.81 -7.26
C THR A 306 -19.85 8.32 -6.92
N THR A 307 -18.67 7.80 -6.55
CA THR A 307 -18.49 6.39 -6.18
C THR A 307 -17.34 6.22 -5.19
N TRP A 308 -17.28 5.06 -4.57
CA TRP A 308 -16.19 4.70 -3.68
C TRP A 308 -15.98 3.19 -3.60
N ARG A 309 -14.79 2.81 -3.15
CA ARG A 309 -14.36 1.43 -3.01
C ARG A 309 -13.61 1.24 -1.70
N ALA A 310 -13.74 0.05 -1.11
CA ALA A 310 -12.99 -0.37 0.06
C ALA A 310 -12.79 -1.89 0.05
N PHE A 311 -11.92 -2.37 0.91
CA PHE A 311 -11.72 -3.80 1.14
C PHE A 311 -12.59 -4.31 2.29
N THR A 312 -12.95 -5.59 2.21
CA THR A 312 -13.66 -6.30 3.27
C THR A 312 -13.27 -7.78 3.30
N HIS A 313 -13.77 -8.50 4.27
CA HIS A 313 -13.58 -9.93 4.44
C HIS A 313 -14.90 -10.67 4.13
N ALA A 314 -14.85 -11.79 3.40
CA ALA A 314 -16.04 -12.56 3.03
C ALA A 314 -16.93 -12.88 4.25
N TYR A 315 -16.33 -13.33 5.35
CA TYR A 315 -17.05 -13.57 6.60
C TYR A 315 -17.81 -12.35 7.14
N LEU A 316 -17.30 -11.13 6.97
CA LEU A 316 -18.00 -9.93 7.44
C LEU A 316 -19.23 -9.66 6.57
N VAL A 317 -19.14 -9.93 5.28
CA VAL A 317 -20.28 -9.84 4.35
C VAL A 317 -21.34 -10.86 4.72
N THR A 318 -20.99 -12.13 4.89
CA THR A 318 -21.96 -13.19 5.25
C THR A 318 -22.59 -12.99 6.60
N LYS A 319 -21.81 -12.48 7.57
CA LYS A 319 -22.28 -12.20 8.94
C LYS A 319 -23.28 -11.05 9.01
N HIS A 320 -23.00 -9.96 8.29
CA HIS A 320 -23.76 -8.70 8.42
C HIS A 320 -24.70 -8.44 7.25
N LYS A 321 -24.50 -9.10 6.11
CA LYS A 321 -25.32 -9.02 4.90
C LYS A 321 -25.65 -7.56 4.54
N ASP A 322 -26.92 -7.27 4.31
CA ASP A 322 -27.42 -5.95 3.91
C ASP A 322 -27.04 -4.85 4.91
N ASN A 323 -26.96 -5.15 6.21
CA ASN A 323 -26.54 -4.16 7.21
C ASN A 323 -25.12 -3.63 6.97
N LEU A 324 -24.25 -4.42 6.32
CA LEU A 324 -22.91 -3.98 5.95
C LEU A 324 -22.90 -3.27 4.58
N LEU A 325 -23.56 -3.86 3.58
CA LEU A 325 -23.40 -3.44 2.19
C LEU A 325 -24.45 -2.45 1.70
N ALA A 326 -25.66 -2.35 2.31
CA ALA A 326 -26.64 -1.39 1.87
C ALA A 326 -26.20 0.08 2.07
N PRO A 327 -25.66 0.49 3.23
CA PRO A 327 -25.15 1.86 3.38
C PRO A 327 -24.01 2.18 2.39
N PHE A 328 -23.17 1.19 2.08
CA PHE A 328 -22.12 1.30 1.08
C PHE A 328 -22.72 1.57 -0.32
N ARG A 329 -23.64 0.71 -0.76
CA ARG A 329 -24.33 0.84 -2.05
C ARG A 329 -25.08 2.18 -2.18
N ASP A 330 -25.85 2.54 -1.15
CA ASP A 330 -26.75 3.70 -1.17
C ASP A 330 -26.01 5.04 -1.27
N THR A 331 -24.71 5.05 -0.95
CA THR A 331 -23.82 6.20 -1.09
C THR A 331 -22.84 6.09 -2.27
N GLY A 332 -23.19 5.27 -3.27
CA GLY A 332 -22.43 5.16 -4.50
C GLY A 332 -21.36 4.07 -4.53
N GLY A 333 -21.27 3.23 -3.50
CA GLY A 333 -20.36 2.07 -3.51
C GLY A 333 -20.73 1.08 -4.61
N LYS A 334 -19.86 0.92 -5.60
CA LYS A 334 -20.11 0.08 -6.78
C LYS A 334 -19.26 -1.19 -6.78
N ARG A 335 -18.15 -1.19 -6.06
CA ARG A 335 -17.16 -2.26 -6.11
C ARG A 335 -16.47 -2.44 -4.77
N ILE A 336 -16.33 -3.68 -4.30
CA ILE A 336 -15.59 -4.04 -3.09
C ILE A 336 -14.45 -5.00 -3.42
N GLY A 337 -13.33 -4.87 -2.70
CA GLY A 337 -12.25 -5.85 -2.74
C GLY A 337 -12.44 -6.91 -1.67
N ILE A 338 -12.36 -8.18 -2.05
CA ILE A 338 -12.40 -9.32 -1.10
C ILE A 338 -11.22 -10.23 -1.36
N GLY A 339 -10.36 -10.40 -0.34
CA GLY A 339 -9.39 -11.47 -0.35
C GLY A 339 -10.10 -12.80 -0.13
N ILE A 340 -10.37 -13.55 -1.19
CA ILE A 340 -10.92 -14.90 -1.12
C ILE A 340 -9.81 -15.97 -1.01
N GLU A 341 -8.61 -15.61 -1.37
CA GLU A 341 -7.32 -16.32 -1.29
C GLU A 341 -7.34 -17.69 -2.00
N THR A 342 -8.22 -18.60 -1.63
CA THR A 342 -8.28 -19.97 -2.16
C THR A 342 -9.69 -20.55 -2.09
N GLY A 343 -10.00 -21.48 -2.97
CA GLY A 343 -11.19 -22.34 -2.93
C GLY A 343 -10.93 -23.71 -2.28
N SER A 344 -9.69 -23.98 -1.87
CA SER A 344 -9.34 -25.20 -1.12
C SER A 344 -9.56 -24.97 0.37
N GLN A 345 -10.39 -25.81 1.01
CA GLN A 345 -10.61 -25.73 2.46
C GLN A 345 -9.31 -26.02 3.23
N ARG A 346 -8.48 -26.95 2.75
CA ARG A 346 -7.18 -27.26 3.35
C ARG A 346 -6.24 -26.05 3.33
N SER A 347 -6.13 -25.37 2.20
CA SER A 347 -5.30 -24.15 2.09
C SER A 347 -5.89 -23.02 2.92
N LEU A 348 -7.21 -22.87 2.96
CA LEU A 348 -7.89 -21.86 3.75
C LEU A 348 -7.62 -22.01 5.25
N ASP A 349 -7.61 -23.25 5.74
CA ASP A 349 -7.29 -23.57 7.14
C ASP A 349 -5.83 -23.24 7.49
N LEU A 350 -4.89 -23.53 6.57
CA LEU A 350 -3.47 -23.17 6.74
C LEU A 350 -3.23 -21.65 6.77
N ILE A 351 -4.01 -20.88 6.01
CA ILE A 351 -3.92 -19.41 5.96
C ILE A 351 -4.29 -18.77 7.30
N ASN A 352 -5.13 -19.39 8.10
CA ASN A 352 -5.58 -18.88 9.40
C ASN A 352 -6.24 -17.49 9.34
N LYS A 353 -7.10 -17.26 8.35
CA LYS A 353 -7.67 -15.93 8.05
C LYS A 353 -8.63 -15.39 9.13
N ARG A 354 -9.02 -16.20 10.12
CA ARG A 354 -9.95 -15.85 11.20
C ARG A 354 -9.38 -16.04 12.61
N ASN A 355 -8.08 -15.90 12.79
CA ASN A 355 -7.42 -15.98 14.10
C ASN A 355 -7.74 -17.28 14.84
N GLY A 356 -7.59 -18.43 14.16
CA GLY A 356 -7.86 -19.77 14.71
C GLY A 356 -9.33 -20.13 14.80
N LYS A 357 -10.27 -19.28 14.35
CA LYS A 357 -11.70 -19.62 14.26
C LYS A 357 -11.99 -20.35 12.96
N PRO A 358 -12.95 -21.30 12.96
CA PRO A 358 -13.36 -21.97 11.73
C PRO A 358 -13.77 -21.00 10.64
N GLN A 359 -13.36 -21.27 9.42
CA GLN A 359 -13.75 -20.56 8.22
C GLN A 359 -14.18 -21.56 7.15
N SER A 360 -15.03 -21.12 6.24
CA SER A 360 -15.57 -21.96 5.19
C SER A 360 -15.36 -21.35 3.83
N VAL A 361 -14.99 -22.15 2.85
CA VAL A 361 -14.97 -21.72 1.45
C VAL A 361 -16.37 -21.29 0.99
N GLN A 362 -17.43 -21.82 1.60
CA GLN A 362 -18.81 -21.40 1.31
C GLN A 362 -19.03 -19.91 1.63
N ASP A 363 -18.39 -19.36 2.66
CA ASP A 363 -18.45 -17.91 2.94
C ASP A 363 -18.02 -17.06 1.73
N HIS A 364 -17.12 -17.54 0.88
CA HIS A 364 -16.66 -16.84 -0.32
C HIS A 364 -17.78 -16.80 -1.39
N PHE A 365 -18.41 -17.95 -1.67
CA PHE A 365 -19.53 -18.02 -2.63
C PHE A 365 -20.71 -17.15 -2.18
N ASP A 366 -21.07 -17.23 -0.89
CA ASP A 366 -22.19 -16.49 -0.32
C ASP A 366 -21.92 -14.98 -0.34
N ALA A 367 -20.70 -14.55 0.03
CA ALA A 367 -20.32 -13.14 0.03
C ALA A 367 -20.38 -12.51 -1.37
N ILE A 368 -19.92 -13.24 -2.40
CA ILE A 368 -19.97 -12.82 -3.80
C ILE A 368 -21.42 -12.70 -4.26
N THR A 369 -22.26 -13.71 -3.93
CA THR A 369 -23.69 -13.71 -4.27
C THR A 369 -24.39 -12.51 -3.62
N ILE A 370 -24.23 -12.31 -2.31
CA ILE A 370 -24.82 -11.18 -1.57
C ILE A 370 -24.43 -9.84 -2.19
N ALA A 371 -23.14 -9.63 -2.50
CA ALA A 371 -22.67 -8.39 -3.11
C ALA A 371 -23.28 -8.17 -4.50
N ASN A 372 -23.29 -9.21 -5.34
CA ASN A 372 -23.81 -9.13 -6.72
C ASN A 372 -25.32 -8.89 -6.77
N ASP A 373 -26.09 -9.50 -5.87
CA ASP A 373 -27.54 -9.28 -5.74
C ASP A 373 -27.86 -7.83 -5.34
N LEU A 374 -27.00 -7.22 -4.52
CA LEU A 374 -27.08 -5.80 -4.15
C LEU A 374 -26.56 -4.85 -5.23
N GLY A 375 -26.12 -5.35 -6.38
CA GLY A 375 -25.59 -4.53 -7.47
C GLY A 375 -24.15 -4.05 -7.25
N ILE A 376 -23.39 -4.73 -6.38
CA ILE A 376 -22.01 -4.42 -6.06
C ILE A 376 -21.11 -5.48 -6.72
N ALA A 377 -20.16 -5.02 -7.53
CA ALA A 377 -19.14 -5.91 -8.11
C ALA A 377 -18.05 -6.26 -7.08
N VAL A 378 -17.46 -7.44 -7.23
CA VAL A 378 -16.39 -7.93 -6.38
C VAL A 378 -15.08 -7.99 -7.16
N ASP A 379 -14.02 -7.37 -6.61
CA ASP A 379 -12.64 -7.68 -6.97
C ASP A 379 -12.16 -8.79 -6.03
N ALA A 380 -12.10 -10.00 -6.57
CA ALA A 380 -11.71 -11.19 -5.83
C ALA A 380 -10.20 -11.42 -5.97
N PHE A 381 -9.48 -11.35 -4.86
CA PHE A 381 -8.04 -11.61 -4.83
C PHE A 381 -7.80 -13.05 -4.41
N THR A 382 -7.05 -13.79 -5.23
CA THR A 382 -6.66 -15.17 -4.96
C THR A 382 -5.15 -15.31 -5.01
N MET A 383 -4.64 -16.31 -4.28
CA MET A 383 -3.24 -16.70 -4.36
C MET A 383 -3.10 -18.18 -4.70
N ILE A 384 -1.97 -18.51 -5.29
CA ILE A 384 -1.52 -19.89 -5.51
C ILE A 384 -0.43 -20.15 -4.48
N TYR A 385 -0.56 -21.24 -3.75
CA TYR A 385 0.36 -21.58 -2.67
C TYR A 385 1.27 -22.76 -3.04
N PRO A 386 2.53 -22.78 -2.56
CA PRO A 386 3.51 -23.78 -2.96
C PRO A 386 3.18 -25.21 -2.46
N TRP A 387 2.29 -25.34 -1.48
CA TRP A 387 1.84 -26.65 -0.94
C TRP A 387 0.60 -27.21 -1.64
N GLU A 388 -0.03 -26.46 -2.55
CA GLU A 388 -1.25 -26.90 -3.23
C GLU A 388 -0.97 -28.03 -4.21
N ASP A 389 -1.88 -29.02 -4.22
CA ASP A 389 -1.91 -30.09 -5.21
C ASP A 389 -2.99 -29.83 -6.28
N GLU A 390 -3.15 -30.78 -7.22
CA GLU A 390 -4.11 -30.63 -8.32
C GLU A 390 -5.55 -30.45 -7.84
N ASN A 391 -5.94 -31.05 -6.69
CA ASN A 391 -7.29 -30.89 -6.15
C ASN A 391 -7.48 -29.48 -5.58
N ASP A 392 -6.50 -28.96 -4.83
CA ASP A 392 -6.54 -27.60 -4.29
C ASP A 392 -6.62 -26.56 -5.41
N LEU A 393 -5.81 -26.74 -6.46
CA LEU A 393 -5.83 -25.87 -7.63
C LEU A 393 -7.20 -25.92 -8.33
N ALA A 394 -7.76 -27.12 -8.52
CA ALA A 394 -9.06 -27.29 -9.15
C ALA A 394 -10.20 -26.66 -8.33
N ASP A 395 -10.18 -26.79 -7.00
CA ASP A 395 -11.20 -26.20 -6.14
C ASP A 395 -11.13 -24.67 -6.15
N THR A 396 -9.93 -24.08 -6.15
CA THR A 396 -9.78 -22.63 -6.30
C THR A 396 -10.21 -22.16 -7.69
N THR A 397 -9.93 -22.92 -8.73
CA THR A 397 -10.36 -22.60 -10.09
C THR A 397 -11.90 -22.60 -10.23
N LYS A 398 -12.60 -23.53 -9.61
CA LYS A 398 -14.09 -23.52 -9.55
C LYS A 398 -14.61 -22.21 -8.93
N LEU A 399 -13.98 -21.77 -7.83
CA LEU A 399 -14.36 -20.51 -7.18
C LEU A 399 -14.08 -19.30 -8.10
N VAL A 400 -12.91 -19.26 -8.76
CA VAL A 400 -12.55 -18.20 -9.71
C VAL A 400 -13.52 -18.15 -10.90
N GLU A 401 -13.87 -19.30 -11.46
CA GLU A 401 -14.86 -19.38 -12.55
C GLU A 401 -16.26 -18.94 -12.08
N PHE A 402 -16.66 -19.27 -10.85
CA PHE A 402 -17.90 -18.78 -10.27
C PHE A 402 -17.90 -17.25 -10.20
N VAL A 403 -16.84 -16.62 -9.68
CA VAL A 403 -16.70 -15.16 -9.63
C VAL A 403 -16.83 -14.55 -11.02
N ALA A 404 -16.07 -15.07 -12.00
CA ALA A 404 -16.02 -14.54 -13.35
C ALA A 404 -17.35 -14.64 -14.10
N ARG A 405 -18.14 -15.69 -13.82
CA ARG A 405 -19.45 -15.94 -14.48
C ARG A 405 -20.64 -15.33 -13.73
N SER A 406 -20.47 -14.96 -12.47
CA SER A 406 -21.57 -14.39 -11.66
C SER A 406 -22.00 -13.05 -12.21
N LYS A 407 -23.33 -12.89 -12.38
CA LYS A 407 -23.94 -11.66 -12.85
C LYS A 407 -24.06 -10.65 -11.70
N VAL A 408 -23.62 -9.44 -11.95
CA VAL A 408 -23.82 -8.31 -11.02
C VAL A 408 -25.09 -7.55 -11.40
N ASN A 409 -26.00 -7.34 -10.45
CA ASN A 409 -27.26 -6.62 -10.68
C ASN A 409 -27.06 -5.09 -10.57
N GLY A 410 -26.01 -4.56 -11.19
CA GLY A 410 -25.62 -3.14 -11.09
C GLY A 410 -24.98 -2.59 -12.34
N ILE A 411 -24.90 -1.27 -12.38
CA ILE A 411 -24.23 -0.50 -13.42
C ILE A 411 -23.14 0.41 -12.82
N ASP A 412 -22.11 0.71 -13.61
CA ASP A 412 -21.05 1.66 -13.26
C ASP A 412 -21.53 3.13 -13.37
N THR A 413 -20.63 4.09 -13.19
CA THR A 413 -20.94 5.52 -13.29
C THR A 413 -21.25 5.99 -14.71
N GLN A 414 -20.93 5.18 -15.72
CA GLN A 414 -21.19 5.43 -17.15
C GLN A 414 -22.39 4.64 -17.69
N GLY A 415 -23.14 3.94 -16.82
CA GLY A 415 -24.31 3.15 -17.20
C GLY A 415 -23.99 1.77 -17.80
N ARG A 416 -22.73 1.31 -17.74
CA ARG A 416 -22.33 -0.02 -18.24
C ARG A 416 -22.56 -1.09 -17.18
N PRO A 417 -22.93 -2.33 -17.57
CA PRO A 417 -23.07 -3.43 -16.61
C PRO A 417 -21.77 -3.67 -15.84
N LEU A 418 -21.86 -3.70 -14.50
CA LEU A 418 -20.76 -4.08 -13.65
C LEU A 418 -20.38 -5.55 -13.84
N LYS A 419 -19.10 -5.84 -13.72
CA LYS A 419 -18.55 -7.21 -13.76
C LYS A 419 -17.62 -7.42 -12.59
N ASN A 420 -17.63 -8.64 -12.05
CA ASN A 420 -16.62 -9.05 -11.08
C ASN A 420 -15.24 -9.12 -11.74
N HIS A 421 -14.21 -8.95 -10.96
CA HIS A 421 -12.82 -9.08 -11.39
C HIS A 421 -12.12 -10.11 -10.52
N VAL A 422 -11.24 -10.90 -11.12
CA VAL A 422 -10.38 -11.84 -10.40
C VAL A 422 -8.94 -11.41 -10.58
N ASP A 423 -8.19 -11.36 -9.51
CA ASP A 423 -6.74 -11.19 -9.54
C ASP A 423 -6.10 -12.40 -8.85
N SER A 424 -5.38 -13.22 -9.62
CA SER A 424 -4.70 -14.40 -9.11
C SER A 424 -3.19 -14.18 -9.15
N THR A 425 -2.58 -14.23 -7.97
CA THR A 425 -1.14 -14.05 -7.79
C THR A 425 -0.50 -15.32 -7.24
N ILE A 426 0.80 -15.45 -7.39
CA ILE A 426 1.59 -16.48 -6.72
C ILE A 426 2.05 -15.90 -5.38
N MET A 427 1.84 -16.65 -4.30
CA MET A 427 2.19 -16.22 -2.95
C MET A 427 3.70 -15.99 -2.82
N SER A 428 4.09 -14.85 -2.30
CA SER A 428 5.47 -14.54 -1.96
C SER A 428 5.70 -14.75 -0.46
N PRO A 429 6.73 -15.49 -0.07
CA PRO A 429 7.04 -15.74 1.35
C PRO A 429 7.75 -14.54 1.98
N TYR A 430 7.00 -13.53 2.39
CA TYR A 430 7.58 -12.30 2.95
C TYR A 430 8.18 -12.54 4.33
N GLN A 431 9.39 -12.03 4.56
CA GLN A 431 10.03 -12.05 5.87
C GLN A 431 9.16 -11.32 6.90
N GLY A 432 9.12 -11.84 8.12
CA GLY A 432 8.23 -11.33 9.18
C GLY A 432 6.84 -11.96 9.19
N THR A 433 6.47 -12.74 8.17
CA THR A 433 5.22 -13.50 8.16
C THR A 433 5.38 -14.90 8.77
N LYS A 434 4.27 -15.44 9.27
CA LYS A 434 4.29 -16.82 9.82
C LYS A 434 4.63 -17.85 8.75
N PHE A 435 4.23 -17.66 7.51
CA PHE A 435 4.58 -18.58 6.43
C PHE A 435 6.06 -18.54 6.07
N TYR A 436 6.70 -17.39 6.11
CA TYR A 436 8.14 -17.32 5.94
C TYR A 436 8.86 -18.20 6.96
N GLU A 437 8.51 -18.07 8.25
CA GLU A 437 9.08 -18.89 9.33
C GLU A 437 8.83 -20.38 9.11
N LEU A 438 7.56 -20.77 8.85
CA LEU A 438 7.19 -22.19 8.68
C LEU A 438 7.87 -22.82 7.46
N MET A 439 8.02 -22.08 6.36
CA MET A 439 8.69 -22.59 5.15
C MET A 439 10.21 -22.70 5.33
N THR A 440 10.82 -21.75 6.01
CA THR A 440 12.27 -21.81 6.34
C THR A 440 12.59 -23.02 7.22
N LEU A 441 11.69 -23.33 8.17
CA LEU A 441 11.82 -24.50 9.04
C LEU A 441 11.44 -25.83 8.37
N GLY A 442 10.87 -25.79 7.14
CA GLY A 442 10.33 -26.99 6.48
C GLY A 442 9.11 -27.58 7.21
N ALA A 443 8.37 -26.75 7.96
CA ALA A 443 7.21 -27.18 8.75
C ALA A 443 5.94 -27.38 7.90
N ILE A 444 5.94 -26.93 6.65
CA ILE A 444 4.85 -27.18 5.69
C ILE A 444 5.25 -28.35 4.79
N PRO A 445 4.53 -29.47 4.80
CA PRO A 445 4.91 -30.66 4.03
C PRO A 445 5.07 -30.38 2.52
N GLY A 446 6.23 -30.74 1.97
CA GLY A 446 6.56 -30.56 0.55
C GLY A 446 6.92 -29.13 0.17
N VAL A 447 7.18 -28.25 1.16
CA VAL A 447 7.57 -26.86 0.93
C VAL A 447 8.76 -26.52 1.82
N LYS A 448 9.80 -25.93 1.21
CA LYS A 448 10.96 -25.42 1.95
C LYS A 448 11.52 -24.18 1.27
N LEU A 449 11.76 -23.15 2.05
CA LEU A 449 12.36 -21.90 1.61
C LEU A 449 13.86 -21.93 1.91
N ASP A 450 14.68 -21.55 0.94
CA ASP A 450 16.08 -21.25 1.17
C ASP A 450 16.21 -19.86 1.83
N PRO A 451 16.67 -19.77 3.09
CA PRO A 451 16.79 -18.52 3.80
C PRO A 451 17.90 -17.59 3.27
N THR A 452 18.75 -18.06 2.37
CA THR A 452 19.81 -17.24 1.74
C THR A 452 19.30 -16.42 0.56
N MET A 453 18.01 -16.56 0.21
CA MET A 453 17.41 -15.86 -0.90
C MET A 453 17.45 -14.33 -0.72
N ASP A 454 17.76 -13.62 -1.81
CA ASP A 454 17.65 -12.16 -1.85
C ASP A 454 16.19 -11.74 -1.68
N PRO A 455 15.86 -10.94 -0.64
CA PRO A 455 14.51 -10.45 -0.40
C PRO A 455 13.90 -9.67 -1.58
N GLY A 456 14.71 -8.97 -2.37
CA GLY A 456 14.26 -8.24 -3.56
C GLY A 456 13.63 -9.16 -4.61
N LEU A 457 14.06 -10.41 -4.70
CA LEU A 457 13.52 -11.39 -5.62
C LEU A 457 12.15 -11.94 -5.21
N MET A 458 11.75 -11.79 -3.95
CA MET A 458 10.45 -12.26 -3.47
C MET A 458 9.26 -11.46 -3.98
N TYR A 459 9.49 -10.21 -4.32
CA TYR A 459 8.43 -9.26 -4.68
C TYR A 459 8.05 -9.27 -6.15
N PHE A 460 8.44 -10.25 -6.88
CA PHE A 460 8.18 -10.26 -8.31
C PHE A 460 6.70 -10.55 -8.61
N LYS A 461 5.93 -9.52 -8.93
CA LYS A 461 4.59 -9.62 -9.54
C LYS A 461 4.70 -9.87 -11.04
N GLY A 462 5.52 -10.83 -11.47
CA GLY A 462 5.55 -11.18 -12.88
C GLY A 462 4.40 -12.10 -13.26
N ASP A 463 3.93 -12.05 -14.50
CA ASP A 463 3.00 -13.02 -15.09
C ASP A 463 3.56 -14.45 -15.08
N GLY A 464 4.76 -14.65 -14.64
CA GLY A 464 5.44 -15.93 -14.61
C GLY A 464 5.78 -16.46 -13.22
N GLY A 465 5.13 -15.94 -12.17
CA GLY A 465 5.36 -16.46 -10.83
C GLY A 465 6.76 -16.24 -10.32
N GLY A 466 7.29 -15.11 -10.63
CA GLY A 466 8.48 -14.51 -10.12
C GLY A 466 9.68 -15.40 -9.80
N SER A 467 10.82 -14.81 -9.84
CA SER A 467 12.09 -15.42 -9.38
C SER A 467 12.02 -15.92 -7.93
N GLY A 468 11.10 -15.38 -7.10
CA GLY A 468 10.96 -15.76 -5.70
C GLY A 468 10.70 -17.23 -5.42
N TRP A 469 10.09 -17.94 -6.37
CA TRP A 469 9.90 -19.38 -6.25
C TRP A 469 11.08 -20.22 -6.73
N SER A 470 12.10 -19.65 -7.33
CA SER A 470 13.33 -20.39 -7.66
C SER A 470 14.08 -20.90 -6.42
N TYR A 471 13.81 -20.29 -5.25
CA TYR A 471 14.39 -20.65 -3.95
C TYR A 471 13.42 -21.46 -3.08
N LEU A 472 12.32 -21.91 -3.65
CA LEU A 472 11.27 -22.58 -2.93
C LEU A 472 11.08 -23.99 -3.48
N GLU A 473 11.22 -25.00 -2.63
CA GLU A 473 10.72 -26.33 -2.93
C GLU A 473 9.20 -26.33 -2.89
N THR A 474 8.56 -26.87 -3.91
CA THR A 474 7.12 -26.83 -4.09
C THR A 474 6.54 -28.21 -4.34
N ARG A 475 5.25 -28.42 -4.00
CA ARG A 475 4.58 -29.73 -4.11
C ARG A 475 4.41 -30.19 -5.58
N LEU A 476 4.11 -29.25 -6.48
CA LEU A 476 4.02 -29.49 -7.92
C LEU A 476 5.13 -28.74 -8.63
N PRO A 477 5.47 -29.12 -9.88
CA PRO A 477 6.39 -28.35 -10.70
C PRO A 477 5.94 -26.88 -10.82
N ARG A 478 6.89 -25.95 -10.80
CA ARG A 478 6.63 -24.50 -10.83
C ARG A 478 5.80 -24.09 -12.04
N GLU A 479 6.08 -24.67 -13.21
CA GLU A 479 5.39 -24.40 -14.46
C GLU A 479 3.89 -24.69 -14.37
N ARG A 480 3.50 -25.69 -13.55
CA ARG A 480 2.10 -26.02 -13.31
C ARG A 480 1.36 -24.86 -12.61
N TYR A 481 1.98 -24.24 -11.62
CA TYR A 481 1.41 -23.10 -10.88
C TYR A 481 1.35 -21.85 -11.77
N VAL A 482 2.37 -21.60 -12.59
CA VAL A 482 2.39 -20.49 -13.55
C VAL A 482 1.27 -20.65 -14.59
N HIS A 483 1.11 -21.83 -15.14
CA HIS A 483 0.01 -22.12 -16.07
C HIS A 483 -1.37 -21.87 -15.43
N GLU A 484 -1.53 -22.29 -14.17
CA GLU A 484 -2.77 -22.08 -13.43
C GLU A 484 -3.06 -20.58 -13.20
N GLN A 485 -2.03 -19.81 -12.82
CA GLN A 485 -2.15 -18.36 -12.68
C GLN A 485 -2.60 -17.70 -13.99
N GLN A 486 -1.96 -18.04 -15.08
CA GLN A 486 -2.29 -17.52 -16.41
C GLN A 486 -3.73 -17.86 -16.81
N TYR A 487 -4.17 -19.10 -16.58
CA TYR A 487 -5.55 -19.51 -16.83
C TYR A 487 -6.54 -18.68 -16.01
N ARG A 488 -6.36 -18.59 -14.69
CA ARG A 488 -7.25 -17.83 -13.81
C ARG A 488 -7.29 -16.33 -14.20
N ASN A 489 -6.16 -15.75 -14.55
CA ASN A 489 -6.08 -14.37 -15.00
C ASN A 489 -6.69 -14.14 -16.39
N SER A 490 -6.74 -15.17 -17.25
CA SER A 490 -7.43 -15.09 -18.55
C SER A 490 -8.95 -14.94 -18.42
N LEU A 491 -9.52 -15.29 -17.26
CA LEU A 491 -10.95 -15.12 -16.96
C LEU A 491 -11.33 -13.68 -16.54
N ARG A 492 -10.37 -12.80 -16.44
CA ARG A 492 -10.62 -11.37 -16.14
C ARG A 492 -11.47 -10.74 -17.26
N PRO A 493 -12.46 -9.92 -16.91
CA PRO A 493 -13.16 -9.14 -17.92
C PRO A 493 -12.20 -8.15 -18.59
N LYS A 494 -12.36 -7.94 -19.90
CA LYS A 494 -11.52 -7.00 -20.68
C LYS A 494 -11.63 -5.54 -20.21
N TYR A 495 -12.68 -5.21 -19.48
CA TYR A 495 -12.94 -3.87 -18.91
C TYR A 495 -13.31 -4.02 -17.44
N ARG A 496 -12.68 -3.25 -16.59
CA ARG A 496 -13.01 -3.09 -15.16
C ARG A 496 -14.24 -2.22 -14.96
#